data_a055c39c146a935c109e91951d6bc093
#
_entry.id   a055c39c146a935c109e91951d6bc093
#
_cell.length_a   1.000
_cell.length_b   1.000
_cell.length_c   1.000
_cell.angle_alpha   90.00
_cell.angle_beta   90.00
_cell.angle_gamma   90.00
#
_symmetry.space_group_name_H-M   'P 1'
#
loop_
_entity.id
_entity.type
_entity.pdbx_description
1 polymer ?
#
loop_
_entity_poly.entity_id
_entity_poly.type
_entity_poly.pdbx_seq_one_letter_code
_entity_poly.pdbx_strand_id
1 'polypeptide(L)'
;MLLHPGDVTDAELASHLVALLFAAAGPIPPEDAARLLDIPLERLDQVCDQLDREPPLGLALQRYSDRLQLTTAPTSTPVVERYLGAPPPVRLSRAALEALAVIAYRGPATRGEIDAIRGVNSDSAVATLLGRNLVAEVGRRETAGRPALLSVTADCLQYLGIRSLSDLPGLPPTTPEQEEDAPSDADVSIVETTVLEPELVL
;
A
#
# COMPACT_ATOMS: atom_id res chain seq x y z
N MET A 1 -38.28 -12.01 1.81
CA MET A 1 -38.18 -12.90 0.64
C MET A 1 -36.70 -13.31 0.64
N LEU A 2 -36.42 -14.51 1.20
CA LEU A 2 -35.07 -15.05 1.27
C LEU A 2 -34.71 -15.56 -0.14
N LEU A 3 -33.64 -15.03 -0.72
CA LEU A 3 -33.12 -15.49 -2.01
C LEU A 3 -32.63 -16.93 -1.82
N HIS A 4 -33.10 -17.87 -2.67
CA HIS A 4 -32.56 -19.22 -2.66
C HIS A 4 -31.12 -19.20 -3.21
N PRO A 5 -30.15 -19.85 -2.54
CA PRO A 5 -28.72 -19.79 -2.92
C PRO A 5 -28.40 -20.40 -4.30
N GLY A 6 -29.35 -21.04 -4.96
CA GLY A 6 -29.19 -21.71 -6.25
C GLY A 6 -29.47 -20.87 -7.50
N ASP A 7 -30.11 -19.70 -7.38
CA ASP A 7 -30.58 -18.88 -8.50
C ASP A 7 -29.85 -17.55 -8.68
N VAL A 8 -28.88 -17.23 -7.80
CA VAL A 8 -28.18 -15.94 -7.84
C VAL A 8 -26.98 -16.00 -8.78
N THR A 9 -26.96 -15.13 -9.76
CA THR A 9 -25.84 -15.00 -10.71
C THR A 9 -24.59 -14.41 -10.05
N ASP A 10 -23.41 -14.65 -10.62
CA ASP A 10 -22.15 -14.07 -10.12
C ASP A 10 -22.18 -12.54 -10.07
N ALA A 11 -22.82 -11.90 -11.04
CA ALA A 11 -22.99 -10.45 -11.09
C ALA A 11 -23.86 -9.93 -9.93
N GLU A 12 -24.92 -10.66 -9.56
CA GLU A 12 -25.76 -10.31 -8.42
C GLU A 12 -25.02 -10.52 -7.10
N LEU A 13 -24.24 -11.61 -6.97
CA LEU A 13 -23.37 -11.84 -5.81
C LEU A 13 -22.32 -10.76 -5.67
N ALA A 14 -21.69 -10.33 -6.77
CA ALA A 14 -20.75 -9.22 -6.77
C ALA A 14 -21.41 -7.92 -6.29
N SER A 15 -22.61 -7.61 -6.78
CA SER A 15 -23.41 -6.46 -6.32
C SER A 15 -23.73 -6.55 -4.83
N HIS A 16 -24.13 -7.72 -4.34
CA HIS A 16 -24.44 -7.94 -2.92
C HIS A 16 -23.18 -7.79 -2.05
N LEU A 17 -22.04 -8.32 -2.50
CA LEU A 17 -20.76 -8.15 -1.80
C LEU A 17 -20.35 -6.68 -1.70
N VAL A 18 -20.45 -5.92 -2.81
CA VAL A 18 -20.18 -4.48 -2.82
C VAL A 18 -21.09 -3.74 -1.83
N ALA A 19 -22.38 -4.05 -1.84
CA ALA A 19 -23.35 -3.44 -0.93
C ALA A 19 -23.04 -3.77 0.54
N LEU A 20 -22.67 -5.03 0.83
CA LEU A 20 -22.27 -5.48 2.15
C LEU A 20 -21.02 -4.74 2.66
N LEU A 21 -19.98 -4.69 1.84
CA LEU A 21 -18.72 -4.00 2.19
C LEU A 21 -18.92 -2.49 2.36
N PHE A 22 -19.79 -1.88 1.56
CA PHE A 22 -20.17 -0.48 1.74
C PHE A 22 -20.90 -0.24 3.06
N ALA A 23 -21.85 -1.11 3.41
CA ALA A 23 -22.61 -1.02 4.67
C ALA A 23 -21.75 -1.30 5.91
N ALA A 24 -20.75 -2.18 5.78
CA ALA A 24 -19.83 -2.51 6.88
C ALA A 24 -18.93 -1.33 7.28
N ALA A 25 -18.71 -0.36 6.37
CA ALA A 25 -17.86 0.82 6.58
C ALA A 25 -16.44 0.51 7.11
N GLY A 26 -15.95 -0.74 6.91
CA GLY A 26 -14.64 -1.18 7.37
C GLY A 26 -14.31 -2.60 6.90
N PRO A 27 -13.08 -3.09 7.20
CA PRO A 27 -12.65 -4.41 6.77
C PRO A 27 -13.40 -5.53 7.50
N ILE A 28 -13.92 -6.51 6.75
CA ILE A 28 -14.57 -7.69 7.29
C ILE A 28 -13.83 -8.98 6.89
N PRO A 29 -13.85 -10.04 7.74
CA PRO A 29 -13.30 -11.34 7.38
C PRO A 29 -14.06 -11.97 6.18
N PRO A 30 -13.38 -12.70 5.27
CA PRO A 30 -14.03 -13.42 4.18
C PRO A 30 -15.10 -14.40 4.67
N GLU A 31 -14.86 -15.08 5.79
CA GLU A 31 -15.80 -16.03 6.38
C GLU A 31 -17.12 -15.35 6.79
N ASP A 32 -17.04 -14.12 7.31
CA ASP A 32 -18.23 -13.35 7.65
C ASP A 32 -18.98 -12.90 6.39
N ALA A 33 -18.27 -12.49 5.34
CA ALA A 33 -18.87 -12.15 4.06
C ALA A 33 -19.56 -13.36 3.42
N ALA A 34 -18.88 -14.51 3.37
CA ALA A 34 -19.43 -15.76 2.83
C ALA A 34 -20.68 -16.20 3.59
N ARG A 35 -20.63 -16.16 4.92
CA ARG A 35 -21.76 -16.49 5.80
C ARG A 35 -22.95 -15.55 5.58
N LEU A 36 -22.72 -14.24 5.44
CA LEU A 36 -23.79 -13.26 5.24
C LEU A 36 -24.42 -13.33 3.84
N LEU A 37 -23.64 -13.77 2.84
CA LEU A 37 -24.11 -14.00 1.48
C LEU A 37 -24.69 -15.41 1.26
N ASP A 38 -24.60 -16.28 2.28
CA ASP A 38 -25.03 -17.69 2.24
C ASP A 38 -24.37 -18.48 1.09
N ILE A 39 -23.06 -18.32 0.93
CA ILE A 39 -22.24 -18.98 -0.09
C ILE A 39 -20.97 -19.59 0.54
N PRO A 40 -20.38 -20.65 -0.07
CA PRO A 40 -19.08 -21.18 0.36
C PRO A 40 -17.92 -20.19 0.04
N LEU A 41 -16.81 -20.31 0.79
CA LEU A 41 -15.63 -19.45 0.63
C LEU A 41 -15.05 -19.49 -0.80
N GLU A 42 -15.01 -20.67 -1.42
CA GLU A 42 -14.54 -20.84 -2.80
C GLU A 42 -15.38 -20.03 -3.79
N ARG A 43 -16.67 -19.90 -3.53
CA ARG A 43 -17.56 -19.07 -4.34
C ARG A 43 -17.32 -17.59 -4.09
N LEU A 44 -17.07 -17.20 -2.83
CA LEU A 44 -16.71 -15.82 -2.49
C LEU A 44 -15.42 -15.40 -3.20
N ASP A 45 -14.39 -16.27 -3.22
CA ASP A 45 -13.13 -16.00 -3.93
C ASP A 45 -13.35 -15.73 -5.41
N GLN A 46 -14.22 -16.53 -6.07
CA GLN A 46 -14.59 -16.32 -7.49
C GLN A 46 -15.25 -14.95 -7.71
N VAL A 47 -16.16 -14.55 -6.81
CA VAL A 47 -16.84 -13.25 -6.84
C VAL A 47 -15.83 -12.11 -6.62
N CYS A 48 -14.90 -12.27 -5.67
CA CYS A 48 -13.82 -11.32 -5.45
C CYS A 48 -12.92 -11.19 -6.68
N ASP A 49 -12.55 -12.31 -7.32
CA ASP A 49 -11.75 -12.31 -8.57
C ASP A 49 -12.49 -11.64 -9.73
N GLN A 50 -13.81 -11.75 -9.77
CA GLN A 50 -14.61 -11.01 -10.74
C GLN A 50 -14.56 -9.51 -10.47
N LEU A 51 -14.74 -9.07 -9.22
CA LEU A 51 -14.64 -7.65 -8.84
C LEU A 51 -13.25 -7.06 -9.08
N ASP A 52 -12.19 -7.87 -9.00
CA ASP A 52 -10.83 -7.44 -9.33
C ASP A 52 -10.65 -7.22 -10.84
N ARG A 53 -11.30 -8.02 -11.68
CA ARG A 53 -11.27 -7.89 -13.15
C ARG A 53 -12.20 -6.77 -13.65
N GLU A 54 -13.36 -6.64 -13.01
CA GLU A 54 -14.40 -5.68 -13.36
C GLU A 54 -14.78 -4.86 -12.13
N PRO A 55 -13.92 -3.91 -11.69
CA PRO A 55 -14.16 -3.16 -10.46
C PRO A 55 -15.39 -2.24 -10.59
N PRO A 56 -16.14 -2.04 -9.51
CA PRO A 56 -17.26 -1.10 -9.49
C PRO A 56 -16.77 0.32 -9.81
N LEU A 57 -17.59 1.11 -10.48
CA LEU A 57 -17.25 2.46 -10.90
C LEU A 57 -16.74 3.33 -9.74
N GLY A 58 -15.49 3.77 -9.84
CA GLY A 58 -14.85 4.65 -8.85
C GLY A 58 -14.47 3.97 -7.53
N LEU A 59 -14.65 2.65 -7.41
CA LEU A 59 -14.33 1.85 -6.23
C LEU A 59 -13.36 0.72 -6.58
N ALA A 60 -12.73 0.14 -5.56
CA ALA A 60 -11.87 -1.03 -5.68
C ALA A 60 -12.08 -1.98 -4.49
N LEU A 61 -12.06 -3.28 -4.75
CA LEU A 61 -11.97 -4.28 -3.69
C LEU A 61 -10.52 -4.35 -3.20
N GLN A 62 -10.32 -4.22 -1.90
CA GLN A 62 -9.02 -4.42 -1.25
C GLN A 62 -9.07 -5.71 -0.44
N ARG A 63 -8.06 -6.58 -0.68
CA ARG A 63 -7.85 -7.83 0.06
C ARG A 63 -6.53 -7.73 0.82
N TYR A 64 -6.58 -7.72 2.12
CA TYR A 64 -5.37 -7.64 2.93
C TYR A 64 -5.52 -8.32 4.29
N SER A 65 -4.51 -9.06 4.73
CA SER A 65 -4.46 -9.75 6.03
C SER A 65 -5.75 -10.50 6.37
N ASP A 66 -6.24 -11.27 5.39
CA ASP A 66 -7.48 -12.04 5.52
C ASP A 66 -8.72 -11.16 5.83
N ARG A 67 -8.78 -10.01 5.17
CA ARG A 67 -9.92 -9.09 5.24
C ARG A 67 -10.27 -8.53 3.88
N LEU A 68 -11.57 -8.27 3.70
CA LEU A 68 -12.15 -7.64 2.52
C LEU A 68 -12.61 -6.23 2.89
N GLN A 69 -12.29 -5.26 2.05
CA GLN A 69 -12.71 -3.87 2.23
C GLN A 69 -12.98 -3.22 0.87
N LEU A 70 -13.96 -2.32 0.83
CA LEU A 70 -14.21 -1.45 -0.32
C LEU A 70 -13.46 -0.13 -0.12
N THR A 71 -12.71 0.29 -1.12
CA THR A 71 -11.97 1.55 -1.13
C THR A 71 -12.30 2.36 -2.38
N THR A 72 -11.94 3.65 -2.41
CA THR A 72 -12.02 4.43 -3.64
C THR A 72 -10.95 4.00 -4.62
N ALA A 73 -11.28 3.91 -5.91
CA ALA A 73 -10.32 3.59 -6.94
C ALA A 73 -9.21 4.68 -7.00
N PRO A 74 -7.94 4.31 -7.28
CA PRO A 74 -6.84 5.28 -7.39
C PRO A 74 -7.11 6.40 -8.39
N THR A 75 -7.85 6.13 -9.46
CA THR A 75 -8.27 7.13 -10.45
C THR A 75 -9.18 8.21 -9.88
N SER A 76 -9.88 7.95 -8.77
CA SER A 76 -10.78 8.87 -8.08
C SER A 76 -10.07 9.73 -7.02
N THR A 77 -8.81 9.47 -6.71
CA THR A 77 -8.01 10.17 -5.68
C THR A 77 -8.10 11.69 -5.79
N PRO A 78 -7.92 12.34 -6.97
CA PRO A 78 -7.93 13.81 -7.02
C PRO A 78 -9.26 14.44 -6.63
N VAL A 79 -10.37 13.75 -6.86
CA VAL A 79 -11.72 14.22 -6.50
C VAL A 79 -11.96 14.02 -5.01
N VAL A 80 -11.56 12.87 -4.47
CA VAL A 80 -11.72 12.52 -3.06
C VAL A 80 -10.86 13.44 -2.17
N GLU A 81 -9.60 13.69 -2.53
CA GLU A 81 -8.72 14.62 -1.81
C GLU A 81 -9.30 16.03 -1.77
N ARG A 82 -9.86 16.49 -2.87
CA ARG A 82 -10.53 17.81 -2.93
C ARG A 82 -11.74 17.88 -2.00
N TYR A 83 -12.54 16.83 -1.95
CA TYR A 83 -13.69 16.75 -1.07
C TYR A 83 -13.29 16.74 0.41
N LEU A 84 -12.27 15.98 0.75
CA LEU A 84 -11.77 15.86 2.12
C LEU A 84 -11.04 17.13 2.61
N GLY A 85 -10.67 18.04 1.70
CA GLY A 85 -9.87 19.22 2.04
C GLY A 85 -8.50 18.84 2.62
N ALA A 86 -8.07 17.60 2.38
CA ALA A 86 -6.81 17.10 2.92
C ALA A 86 -5.64 17.86 2.31
N PRO A 87 -4.67 18.30 3.12
CA PRO A 87 -3.41 18.81 2.57
C PRO A 87 -2.76 17.70 1.71
N PRO A 88 -2.00 18.06 0.66
CA PRO A 88 -1.35 17.07 -0.17
C PRO A 88 -0.54 16.11 0.71
N PRO A 89 -0.61 14.80 0.44
CA PRO A 89 0.05 13.81 1.28
C PRO A 89 1.53 14.15 1.41
N VAL A 90 2.00 14.30 2.64
CA VAL A 90 3.42 14.55 2.89
C VAL A 90 4.19 13.35 2.37
N ARG A 91 5.00 13.56 1.34
CA ARG A 91 5.81 12.51 0.72
C ARG A 91 6.70 11.85 1.77
N LEU A 92 6.86 10.54 1.66
CA LEU A 92 7.86 9.82 2.44
C LEU A 92 9.26 10.26 2.00
N SER A 93 10.18 10.36 2.94
CA SER A 93 11.60 10.53 2.63
C SER A 93 12.12 9.31 1.86
N ARG A 94 13.22 9.46 1.13
CA ARG A 94 13.87 8.34 0.43
C ARG A 94 14.16 7.18 1.39
N ALA A 95 14.72 7.48 2.57
CA ALA A 95 14.99 6.48 3.59
C ALA A 95 13.74 5.73 4.05
N ALA A 96 12.60 6.43 4.22
CA ALA A 96 11.33 5.81 4.59
C ALA A 96 10.76 4.95 3.45
N LEU A 97 10.89 5.38 2.19
CA LEU A 97 10.49 4.59 1.01
C LEU A 97 11.33 3.32 0.88
N GLU A 98 12.65 3.40 1.06
CA GLU A 98 13.56 2.25 1.04
C GLU A 98 13.20 1.24 2.14
N ALA A 99 12.99 1.70 3.39
CA ALA A 99 12.58 0.84 4.49
C ALA A 99 11.20 0.19 4.22
N LEU A 100 10.25 0.96 3.67
CA LEU A 100 8.94 0.45 3.29
C LEU A 100 9.04 -0.61 2.20
N ALA A 101 9.89 -0.39 1.18
CA ALA A 101 10.13 -1.36 0.11
C ALA A 101 10.68 -2.69 0.67
N VAL A 102 11.66 -2.63 1.58
CA VAL A 102 12.18 -3.85 2.23
C VAL A 102 11.07 -4.63 2.90
N ILE A 103 10.21 -3.95 3.70
CA ILE A 103 9.11 -4.60 4.41
C ILE A 103 8.06 -5.15 3.44
N ALA A 104 7.75 -4.43 2.37
CA ALA A 104 6.72 -4.83 1.41
C ALA A 104 7.13 -6.03 0.54
N TYR A 105 8.41 -6.09 0.11
CA TYR A 105 8.90 -7.16 -0.77
C TYR A 105 9.41 -8.40 -0.02
N ARG A 106 9.89 -8.25 1.21
CA ARG A 106 10.44 -9.38 2.01
C ARG A 106 9.41 -10.02 2.94
N GLY A 107 8.24 -9.40 3.11
CA GLY A 107 7.25 -9.79 4.11
C GLY A 107 7.63 -9.31 5.51
N PRO A 108 7.10 -9.90 6.59
CA PRO A 108 7.39 -9.42 7.93
C PRO A 108 8.89 -9.44 8.23
N ALA A 109 9.46 -8.26 8.51
CA ALA A 109 10.89 -8.06 8.72
C ALA A 109 11.15 -7.38 10.07
N THR A 110 12.27 -7.70 10.69
CA THR A 110 12.78 -7.02 11.88
C THR A 110 13.56 -5.76 11.49
N ARG A 111 13.75 -4.83 12.44
CA ARG A 111 14.58 -3.62 12.21
C ARG A 111 16.00 -4.00 11.79
N GLY A 112 16.62 -4.99 12.43
CA GLY A 112 17.96 -5.43 12.07
C GLY A 112 18.06 -6.02 10.66
N GLU A 113 17.01 -6.69 10.16
CA GLU A 113 16.97 -7.16 8.77
C GLU A 113 16.81 -6.01 7.78
N ILE A 114 16.04 -4.98 8.14
CA ILE A 114 15.90 -3.77 7.33
C ILE A 114 17.25 -3.04 7.25
N ASP A 115 17.93 -2.86 8.39
CA ASP A 115 19.25 -2.23 8.45
C ASP A 115 20.29 -2.99 7.64
N ALA A 116 20.29 -4.33 7.74
CA ALA A 116 21.23 -5.18 6.98
C ALA A 116 21.03 -5.05 5.46
N ILE A 117 19.79 -4.93 4.98
CA ILE A 117 19.52 -4.76 3.55
C ILE A 117 19.86 -3.34 3.08
N ARG A 118 19.56 -2.32 3.90
CA ARG A 118 19.81 -0.93 3.53
C ARG A 118 21.27 -0.49 3.74
N GLY A 119 22.04 -1.25 4.51
CA GLY A 119 23.41 -0.89 4.89
C GLY A 119 23.54 0.26 5.89
N VAL A 120 22.41 0.81 6.37
CA VAL A 120 22.35 1.97 7.29
C VAL A 120 21.25 1.80 8.32
N ASN A 121 21.33 2.50 9.46
CA ASN A 121 20.30 2.51 10.49
C ASN A 121 18.96 3.04 9.94
N SER A 122 17.88 2.33 10.25
CA SER A 122 16.53 2.61 9.76
C SER A 122 15.55 3.07 10.85
N ASP A 123 16.00 3.28 12.07
CA ASP A 123 15.10 3.59 13.21
C ASP A 123 14.18 4.77 12.94
N SER A 124 14.72 5.87 12.42
CA SER A 124 13.96 7.07 12.08
C SER A 124 12.95 6.81 10.95
N ALA A 125 13.36 6.06 9.93
CA ALA A 125 12.51 5.68 8.81
C ALA A 125 11.34 4.79 9.29
N VAL A 126 11.65 3.76 10.08
CA VAL A 126 10.66 2.84 10.65
C VAL A 126 9.72 3.58 11.61
N ALA A 127 10.23 4.47 12.47
CA ALA A 127 9.39 5.29 13.34
C ALA A 127 8.41 6.17 12.55
N THR A 128 8.85 6.72 11.43
CA THR A 128 7.98 7.49 10.51
C THR A 128 6.88 6.63 9.91
N LEU A 129 7.20 5.40 9.47
CA LEU A 129 6.25 4.46 8.89
C LEU A 129 5.21 4.00 9.92
N LEU A 130 5.64 3.66 11.14
CA LEU A 130 4.75 3.32 12.26
C LEU A 130 3.84 4.49 12.63
N GLY A 131 4.40 5.70 12.77
CA GLY A 131 3.65 6.91 13.11
C GLY A 131 2.60 7.32 12.07
N ARG A 132 2.77 6.86 10.81
CA ARG A 132 1.79 7.06 9.72
C ARG A 132 0.89 5.84 9.50
N ASN A 133 0.95 4.84 10.35
CA ASN A 133 0.21 3.60 10.22
C ASN A 133 0.43 2.86 8.88
N LEU A 134 1.57 3.09 8.20
CA LEU A 134 1.91 2.36 6.97
C LEU A 134 2.52 0.99 7.25
N VAL A 135 3.07 0.82 8.46
CA VAL A 135 3.65 -0.41 8.96
C VAL A 135 3.16 -0.64 10.38
N ALA A 136 2.96 -1.90 10.76
CA ALA A 136 2.55 -2.30 12.11
C ALA A 136 3.41 -3.48 12.61
N GLU A 137 3.51 -3.65 13.93
CA GLU A 137 4.07 -4.84 14.55
C GLU A 137 3.04 -5.97 14.47
N VAL A 138 3.39 -7.07 13.78
CA VAL A 138 2.52 -8.24 13.59
C VAL A 138 2.92 -9.43 14.46
N GLY A 139 4.02 -9.33 15.18
CA GLY A 139 4.53 -10.40 16.04
C GLY A 139 5.97 -10.16 16.47
N ARG A 140 6.61 -11.21 16.96
CA ARG A 140 8.02 -11.19 17.35
C ARG A 140 8.73 -12.43 16.81
N ARG A 141 9.97 -12.25 16.35
CA ARG A 141 10.79 -13.38 15.91
C ARG A 141 11.28 -14.18 17.12
N GLU A 142 11.27 -15.50 17.00
CA GLU A 142 11.73 -16.40 18.06
C GLU A 142 13.26 -16.59 18.00
N THR A 143 13.99 -15.49 18.15
CA THR A 143 15.45 -15.45 18.22
C THR A 143 15.88 -14.65 19.45
N ALA A 144 17.18 -14.67 19.78
CA ALA A 144 17.70 -13.87 20.89
C ALA A 144 17.28 -12.40 20.77
N GLY A 145 16.78 -11.81 21.87
CA GLY A 145 16.23 -10.45 21.88
C GLY A 145 14.78 -10.33 21.40
N ARG A 146 14.16 -11.38 20.85
CA ARG A 146 12.77 -11.44 20.36
C ARG A 146 12.33 -10.15 19.62
N PRO A 147 13.05 -9.75 18.56
CA PRO A 147 12.78 -8.49 17.89
C PRO A 147 11.37 -8.49 17.27
N ALA A 148 10.73 -7.32 17.26
CA ALA A 148 9.43 -7.12 16.65
C ALA A 148 9.49 -7.36 15.13
N LEU A 149 8.49 -8.05 14.61
CA LEU A 149 8.26 -8.26 13.18
C LEU A 149 7.32 -7.16 12.67
N LEU A 150 7.79 -6.43 11.67
CA LEU A 150 7.09 -5.33 11.03
C LEU A 150 6.51 -5.81 9.70
N SER A 151 5.25 -5.47 9.45
CA SER A 151 4.57 -5.72 8.18
C SER A 151 3.82 -4.48 7.72
N VAL A 152 3.55 -4.38 6.42
CA VAL A 152 2.72 -3.31 5.88
C VAL A 152 1.28 -3.42 6.39
N THR A 153 0.54 -2.33 6.36
CA THR A 153 -0.87 -2.26 6.75
C THR A 153 -1.79 -2.11 5.54
N ALA A 154 -3.10 -2.18 5.76
CA ALA A 154 -4.09 -1.84 4.73
C ALA A 154 -3.94 -0.38 4.28
N ASP A 155 -3.65 0.56 5.19
CA ASP A 155 -3.41 1.97 4.87
C ASP A 155 -2.18 2.14 3.96
N CYS A 156 -1.18 1.26 4.09
CA CYS A 156 -0.04 1.25 3.18
C CYS A 156 -0.45 0.88 1.76
N LEU A 157 -1.30 -0.13 1.56
CA LEU A 157 -1.79 -0.50 0.24
C LEU A 157 -2.59 0.65 -0.39
N GLN A 158 -3.42 1.34 0.39
CA GLN A 158 -4.13 2.54 -0.05
C GLN A 158 -3.16 3.66 -0.43
N TYR A 159 -2.15 3.91 0.39
CA TYR A 159 -1.11 4.91 0.12
C TYR A 159 -0.35 4.63 -1.18
N LEU A 160 -0.07 3.36 -1.46
CA LEU A 160 0.58 2.91 -2.70
C LEU A 160 -0.37 2.83 -3.90
N GLY A 161 -1.69 2.91 -3.69
CA GLY A 161 -2.70 2.77 -4.73
C GLY A 161 -2.81 1.35 -5.29
N ILE A 162 -2.45 0.33 -4.51
CA ILE A 162 -2.51 -1.09 -4.87
C ILE A 162 -3.56 -1.82 -4.03
N ARG A 163 -4.07 -2.93 -4.54
CA ARG A 163 -5.11 -3.73 -3.88
C ARG A 163 -4.51 -4.81 -2.97
N SER A 164 -3.35 -5.31 -3.35
CA SER A 164 -2.61 -6.34 -2.63
C SER A 164 -1.11 -6.20 -2.88
N LEU A 165 -0.28 -6.88 -2.07
CA LEU A 165 1.18 -6.89 -2.28
C LEU A 165 1.60 -7.58 -3.59
N SER A 166 0.75 -8.46 -4.15
CA SER A 166 1.00 -9.07 -5.45
C SER A 166 0.92 -8.09 -6.63
N ASP A 167 0.32 -6.92 -6.44
CA ASP A 167 0.28 -5.85 -7.45
C ASP A 167 1.59 -5.05 -7.50
N LEU A 168 2.55 -5.30 -6.58
CA LEU A 168 3.86 -4.67 -6.63
C LEU A 168 4.64 -5.13 -7.87
N PRO A 169 5.36 -4.23 -8.56
CA PRO A 169 6.21 -4.61 -9.68
C PRO A 169 7.29 -5.60 -9.24
N GLY A 170 7.61 -6.58 -10.08
CA GLY A 170 8.72 -7.49 -9.81
C GLY A 170 10.03 -6.73 -9.62
N LEU A 171 10.87 -7.19 -8.68
CA LEU A 171 12.21 -6.62 -8.53
C LEU A 171 13.01 -6.87 -9.83
N PRO A 172 13.72 -5.86 -10.35
CA PRO A 172 14.60 -6.07 -11.48
C PRO A 172 15.66 -7.13 -11.12
N PRO A 173 16.12 -7.95 -12.09
CA PRO A 173 17.20 -8.88 -11.83
C PRO A 173 18.41 -8.08 -11.34
N THR A 174 18.97 -8.50 -10.22
CA THR A 174 20.20 -7.88 -9.68
C THR A 174 21.34 -8.22 -10.64
N THR A 175 21.72 -7.27 -11.49
CA THR A 175 22.95 -7.38 -12.28
C THR A 175 24.12 -7.08 -11.32
N PRO A 176 25.11 -7.95 -11.18
CA PRO A 176 26.22 -7.74 -10.23
C PRO A 176 27.17 -6.56 -10.57
N GLU A 177 26.87 -5.78 -11.58
CA GLU A 177 27.77 -4.75 -12.12
C GLU A 177 27.45 -3.30 -11.72
N GLN A 178 26.59 -3.05 -10.73
CA GLN A 178 26.27 -1.66 -10.31
C GLN A 178 26.76 -1.29 -8.90
N GLU A 179 27.78 -1.97 -8.38
CA GLU A 179 28.43 -1.56 -7.11
C GLU A 179 29.55 -0.51 -7.29
N GLU A 180 29.91 -0.08 -8.51
CA GLU A 180 31.08 0.81 -8.74
C GLU A 180 30.80 2.24 -9.19
N ASP A 181 29.54 2.72 -9.22
CA ASP A 181 29.30 4.13 -9.58
C ASP A 181 28.34 4.84 -8.59
N ALA A 182 28.75 4.91 -7.33
CA ALA A 182 28.26 5.95 -6.44
C ALA A 182 29.04 7.24 -6.76
N PRO A 183 28.39 8.32 -7.26
CA PRO A 183 29.11 9.58 -7.46
C PRO A 183 29.63 10.07 -6.11
N SER A 184 30.95 10.17 -6.03
CA SER A 184 31.66 10.82 -4.94
C SER A 184 31.12 12.24 -4.77
N ASP A 185 30.89 12.66 -3.52
CA ASP A 185 30.43 13.98 -3.09
C ASP A 185 31.48 15.12 -3.31
N ALA A 186 32.16 15.13 -4.43
CA ALA A 186 33.16 16.11 -4.77
C ALA A 186 32.94 16.64 -6.19
N ASP A 187 31.88 17.38 -6.43
CA ASP A 187 31.83 18.42 -7.47
C ASP A 187 30.43 19.12 -7.46
N VAL A 188 30.14 19.84 -6.37
CA VAL A 188 29.15 20.91 -6.43
C VAL A 188 29.89 22.19 -6.70
N SER A 189 30.24 22.43 -7.94
CA SER A 189 30.68 23.74 -8.41
C SER A 189 29.50 24.71 -8.31
N ILE A 190 29.64 25.68 -7.43
CA ILE A 190 28.73 26.80 -7.29
C ILE A 190 28.77 27.61 -8.60
N VAL A 191 27.67 27.52 -9.37
CA VAL A 191 27.45 28.43 -10.50
C VAL A 191 27.05 29.79 -9.91
N GLU A 192 27.95 30.72 -9.91
CA GLU A 192 27.72 32.13 -9.58
C GLU A 192 26.61 32.69 -10.50
N THR A 193 25.48 33.02 -9.93
CA THR A 193 24.40 33.70 -10.63
C THR A 193 24.80 35.17 -10.79
N THR A 194 25.24 35.54 -11.98
CA THR A 194 25.42 36.95 -12.37
C THR A 194 24.08 37.66 -12.38
N VAL A 195 23.89 38.53 -11.40
CA VAL A 195 22.75 39.44 -11.33
C VAL A 195 22.91 40.49 -12.42
N LEU A 196 22.10 40.46 -13.45
CA LEU A 196 21.94 41.56 -14.42
C LEU A 196 21.05 42.62 -13.79
N GLU A 197 21.62 43.79 -13.53
CA GLU A 197 20.88 45.02 -13.17
C GLU A 197 20.03 45.48 -14.36
N PRO A 198 18.78 45.95 -14.13
CA PRO A 198 18.01 46.56 -15.19
C PRO A 198 18.45 48.00 -15.38
N GLU A 199 18.95 48.33 -16.57
CA GLU A 199 19.14 49.72 -17.01
C GLU A 199 17.84 50.47 -17.07
N LEU A 200 17.80 51.57 -16.35
CA LEU A 200 16.75 52.58 -16.38
C LEU A 200 16.93 53.44 -17.66
N VAL A 201 16.03 53.33 -18.61
CA VAL A 201 15.94 54.28 -19.74
C VAL A 201 14.83 55.28 -19.48
N LEU A 202 15.20 56.52 -19.50
CA LEU A 202 14.38 57.74 -19.42
C LEU A 202 13.23 57.80 -20.44
#